data_07d1d849e3be7a95d80fbd140cbae220
#
_entry.id   07d1d849e3be7a95d80fbd140cbae220
#
_cell.length_a   1.000
_cell.length_b   1.000
_cell.length_c   1.000
_cell.angle_alpha   90.00
_cell.angle_beta   90.00
_cell.angle_gamma   90.00
#
_symmetry.space_group_name_H-M   'P 1'
#
loop_
_entity.id
_entity.type
_entity.pdbx_description
1 polymer ?
#
loop_
_entity_poly.entity_id
_entity_poly.type
_entity_poly.pdbx_seq_one_letter_code
_entity_poly.pdbx_strand_id
1 'polypeptide(L)'
;MKANKELVKAITKLDLAVDLVKDALQEQIYDREEVYNDRTDRWKDSENGYAYWEETEKMNYILRELENNMDAVFYELREFNNLKI
;
A
#
# COMPACT_ATOMS: atom_id res chain seq x y z
N MET A 1 -9.41 -28.92 10.52
CA MET A 1 -10.56 -28.91 9.59
C MET A 1 -10.16 -28.30 8.25
N LYS A 2 -10.70 -28.83 7.17
CA LYS A 2 -10.36 -28.39 5.81
C LYS A 2 -10.55 -26.89 5.59
N ALA A 3 -11.69 -26.34 6.06
CA ALA A 3 -12.03 -24.93 5.87
C ALA A 3 -10.97 -24.00 6.49
N ASN A 4 -10.46 -24.37 7.68
CA ASN A 4 -9.44 -23.57 8.36
C ASN A 4 -8.11 -23.59 7.60
N LYS A 5 -7.72 -24.74 7.08
CA LYS A 5 -6.48 -24.85 6.29
C LYS A 5 -6.56 -24.05 5.00
N GLU A 6 -7.69 -24.12 4.31
CA GLU A 6 -7.92 -23.35 3.09
C GLU A 6 -7.89 -21.85 3.38
N LEU A 7 -8.52 -21.44 4.46
CA LEU A 7 -8.54 -20.03 4.86
C LEU A 7 -7.13 -19.54 5.20
N VAL A 8 -6.35 -20.30 5.96
CA VAL A 8 -4.96 -19.94 6.32
C VAL A 8 -4.11 -19.78 5.06
N LYS A 9 -4.23 -20.69 4.11
CA LYS A 9 -3.49 -20.61 2.84
C LYS A 9 -3.87 -19.35 2.07
N ALA A 10 -5.17 -19.05 2.00
CA ALA A 10 -5.67 -17.88 1.30
C ALA A 10 -5.17 -16.58 1.96
N ILE A 11 -5.19 -16.50 3.28
CA ILE A 11 -4.69 -15.36 4.04
C ILE A 11 -3.20 -15.15 3.77
N THR A 12 -2.42 -16.23 3.77
CA THR A 12 -0.98 -16.17 3.49
C THR A 12 -0.70 -15.62 2.10
N LYS A 13 -1.44 -16.08 1.10
CA LYS A 13 -1.31 -15.61 -0.27
C LYS A 13 -1.69 -14.13 -0.40
N LEU A 14 -2.76 -13.73 0.26
CA LEU A 14 -3.19 -12.34 0.27
C LEU A 14 -2.14 -11.44 0.93
N ASP A 15 -1.58 -11.87 2.05
CA ASP A 15 -0.54 -11.13 2.76
C ASP A 15 0.67 -10.89 1.86
N LEU A 16 1.14 -11.93 1.16
CA LEU A 16 2.24 -11.80 0.22
C LEU A 16 1.91 -10.85 -0.93
N ALA A 17 0.68 -10.94 -1.47
CA ALA A 17 0.24 -10.07 -2.56
C ALA A 17 0.18 -8.60 -2.11
N VAL A 18 -0.33 -8.36 -0.91
CA VAL A 18 -0.40 -7.01 -0.33
C VAL A 18 0.99 -6.43 -0.14
N ASP A 19 1.94 -7.23 0.36
CA ASP A 19 3.32 -6.78 0.54
C ASP A 19 3.96 -6.40 -0.80
N LEU A 20 3.72 -7.17 -1.86
CA LEU A 20 4.23 -6.84 -3.18
C LEU A 20 3.67 -5.51 -3.70
N VAL A 21 2.38 -5.26 -3.48
CA VAL A 21 1.75 -3.99 -3.89
C VAL A 21 2.34 -2.83 -3.08
N LYS A 22 2.51 -3.01 -1.77
CA LYS A 22 3.10 -1.96 -0.92
C LYS A 22 4.52 -1.62 -1.36
N ASP A 23 5.34 -2.63 -1.64
CA ASP A 23 6.71 -2.43 -2.09
C ASP A 23 6.76 -1.70 -3.43
N ALA A 24 5.91 -2.09 -4.37
CA ALA A 24 5.84 -1.45 -5.69
C ALA A 24 5.40 0.02 -5.59
N LEU A 25 4.41 0.31 -4.75
CA LEU A 25 3.96 1.68 -4.49
C LEU A 25 5.06 2.51 -3.85
N GLN A 26 5.73 1.95 -2.85
CA GLN A 26 6.81 2.65 -2.15
C GLN A 26 7.96 3.00 -3.10
N GLU A 27 8.32 2.08 -3.96
CA GLU A 27 9.37 2.29 -4.95
C GLU A 27 9.00 3.42 -5.92
N GLN A 28 7.77 3.42 -6.42
CA GLN A 28 7.29 4.47 -7.30
C GLN A 28 7.24 5.83 -6.60
N ILE A 29 6.83 5.87 -5.34
CA ILE A 29 6.80 7.10 -4.56
C ILE A 29 8.21 7.68 -4.43
N TYR A 30 9.20 6.86 -4.10
CA TYR A 30 10.60 7.31 -4.02
C TYR A 30 11.09 7.85 -5.34
N ASP A 31 10.82 7.18 -6.44
CA ASP A 31 11.23 7.62 -7.77
C ASP A 31 10.59 8.97 -8.11
N ARG A 32 9.31 9.14 -7.80
CA ARG A 32 8.60 10.39 -8.06
C ARG A 32 9.10 11.53 -7.20
N GLU A 33 9.41 11.26 -5.94
CA GLU A 33 9.99 12.27 -5.04
C GLU A 33 11.36 12.73 -5.54
N GLU A 34 12.18 11.80 -6.02
CA GLU A 34 13.48 12.10 -6.57
C GLU A 34 13.37 12.97 -7.82
N VAL A 35 12.48 12.61 -8.74
CA VAL A 35 12.21 13.40 -9.95
C VAL A 35 11.73 14.81 -9.57
N TYR A 36 10.81 14.92 -8.63
CA TYR A 36 10.30 16.20 -8.18
C TYR A 36 11.40 17.07 -7.57
N ASN A 37 12.22 16.48 -6.71
CA ASN A 37 13.29 17.22 -6.00
C ASN A 37 14.37 17.71 -6.95
N ASP A 38 14.58 17.03 -8.09
CA ASP A 38 15.57 17.43 -9.09
C ASP A 38 15.07 18.55 -10.00
N ARG A 39 13.78 18.90 -9.94
CA ARG A 39 13.20 19.96 -10.76
C ARG A 39 13.49 21.34 -10.17
N THR A 40 13.39 22.35 -11.05
CA THR A 40 13.57 23.74 -10.62
C THR A 40 12.38 24.20 -9.77
N ASP A 41 12.63 25.22 -8.94
CA ASP A 41 11.56 25.83 -8.14
C ASP A 41 10.43 26.37 -9.02
N ARG A 42 10.81 26.93 -10.17
CA ARG A 42 9.85 27.46 -11.14
C ARG A 42 8.89 26.35 -11.63
N TRP A 43 9.43 25.18 -11.92
CA TRP A 43 8.59 24.05 -12.34
C TRP A 43 7.70 23.56 -11.19
N LYS A 44 8.25 23.48 -9.98
CA LYS A 44 7.49 23.06 -8.79
C LYS A 44 6.30 23.97 -8.53
N ASP A 45 6.45 25.28 -8.82
CA ASP A 45 5.39 26.25 -8.64
C ASP A 45 4.43 26.33 -9.83
N SER A 46 4.68 25.57 -10.90
CA SER A 46 3.81 25.50 -12.06
C SER A 46 2.63 24.57 -11.86
N GLU A 47 1.64 24.66 -12.73
CA GLU A 47 0.49 23.76 -12.75
C GLU A 47 0.92 22.29 -12.84
N ASN A 48 1.90 22.00 -13.70
CA ASN A 48 2.42 20.66 -13.88
C ASN A 48 3.11 20.14 -12.61
N GLY A 49 3.83 21.02 -11.93
CA GLY A 49 4.48 20.69 -10.66
C GLY A 49 3.47 20.34 -9.57
N TYR A 50 2.43 21.15 -9.45
CA TYR A 50 1.36 20.88 -8.49
C TYR A 50 0.62 19.57 -8.81
N ALA A 51 0.30 19.33 -10.07
CA ALA A 51 -0.38 18.11 -10.49
C ALA A 51 0.47 16.87 -10.18
N TYR A 52 1.75 16.95 -10.44
CA TYR A 52 2.70 15.86 -10.18
C TYR A 52 2.77 15.55 -8.68
N TRP A 53 2.87 16.61 -7.86
CA TRP A 53 2.90 16.47 -6.40
C TRP A 53 1.59 15.86 -5.86
N GLU A 54 0.45 16.32 -6.35
CA GLU A 54 -0.86 15.79 -5.95
C GLU A 54 -0.98 14.31 -6.26
N GLU A 55 -0.50 13.88 -7.42
CA GLU A 55 -0.50 12.45 -7.78
C GLU A 55 0.36 11.64 -6.82
N THR A 56 1.53 12.17 -6.46
CA THR A 56 2.41 11.51 -5.48
C THR A 56 1.73 11.42 -4.12
N GLU A 57 1.05 12.48 -3.69
CA GLU A 57 0.30 12.47 -2.44
C GLU A 57 -0.84 11.45 -2.45
N LYS A 58 -1.52 11.27 -3.59
CA LYS A 58 -2.55 10.24 -3.74
C LYS A 58 -1.94 8.84 -3.59
N MET A 59 -0.77 8.62 -4.14
CA MET A 59 -0.08 7.32 -3.99
C MET A 59 0.29 7.06 -2.54
N ASN A 60 0.77 8.09 -1.83
CA ASN A 60 1.05 7.98 -0.40
C ASN A 60 -0.22 7.67 0.40
N TYR A 61 -1.33 8.30 0.06
CA TYR A 61 -2.61 8.04 0.70
C TYR A 61 -3.05 6.60 0.50
N ILE A 62 -2.96 6.10 -0.73
CA ILE A 62 -3.31 4.71 -1.05
C ILE A 62 -2.44 3.74 -0.25
N LEU A 63 -1.14 4.01 -0.18
CA LEU A 63 -0.22 3.16 0.58
C LEU A 63 -0.60 3.10 2.06
N ARG A 64 -0.89 4.26 2.67
CA ARG A 64 -1.30 4.31 4.09
C ARG A 64 -2.62 3.60 4.33
N GLU A 65 -3.60 3.80 3.45
CA GLU A 65 -4.90 3.12 3.57
C GLU A 65 -4.74 1.60 3.43
N LEU A 66 -3.90 1.18 2.50
CA LEU A 66 -3.61 -0.24 2.30
C LEU A 66 -2.98 -0.85 3.56
N GLU A 67 -1.98 -0.17 4.14
CA GLU A 67 -1.33 -0.62 5.36
C GLU A 67 -2.32 -0.71 6.53
N ASN A 68 -3.06 0.37 6.77
CA ASN A 68 -3.96 0.44 7.92
C ASN A 68 -5.14 -0.51 7.79
N ASN A 69 -5.79 -0.52 6.64
CA ASN A 69 -6.99 -1.32 6.44
C ASN A 69 -6.66 -2.81 6.34
N MET A 70 -5.58 -3.16 5.68
CA MET A 70 -5.20 -4.57 5.55
C MET A 70 -4.72 -5.16 6.88
N ASP A 71 -4.02 -4.37 7.70
CA ASP A 71 -3.62 -4.81 9.03
C ASP A 71 -4.85 -5.13 9.89
N ALA A 72 -5.86 -4.27 9.84
CA ALA A 72 -7.12 -4.49 10.54
C ALA A 72 -7.84 -5.75 10.05
N VAL A 73 -7.90 -5.93 8.73
CA VAL A 73 -8.53 -7.11 8.12
C VAL A 73 -7.78 -8.39 8.53
N PHE A 74 -6.45 -8.38 8.47
CA PHE A 74 -5.65 -9.54 8.86
C PHE A 74 -5.81 -9.87 10.34
N TYR A 75 -5.88 -8.85 11.19
CA TYR A 75 -6.15 -9.05 12.61
C TYR A 75 -7.48 -9.77 12.84
N GLU A 76 -8.53 -9.29 12.21
CA GLU A 76 -9.85 -9.89 12.32
C GLU A 76 -9.88 -11.33 11.78
N LEU A 77 -9.22 -11.56 10.65
CA LEU A 77 -9.15 -12.91 10.07
C LEU A 77 -8.41 -13.88 10.97
N ARG A 78 -7.34 -13.45 11.62
CA ARG A 78 -6.59 -14.30 12.55
C ARG A 78 -7.42 -14.60 13.79
N GLU A 79 -8.11 -13.61 14.33
CA GLU A 79 -9.00 -13.80 15.48
C GLU A 79 -10.13 -14.79 15.15
N PHE A 80 -10.76 -14.61 13.99
CA PHE A 80 -11.80 -15.50 13.52
C PHE A 80 -11.27 -16.93 13.38
N ASN A 81 -10.10 -17.10 12.82
CA ASN A 81 -9.49 -18.41 12.62
C ASN A 81 -9.18 -19.10 13.96
N ASN A 82 -8.73 -18.33 14.95
CA ASN A 82 -8.47 -18.84 16.30
C ASN A 82 -9.76 -19.33 16.98
N LEU A 83 -10.87 -18.64 16.77
CA LEU A 83 -12.15 -19.05 17.32
C LEU A 83 -12.66 -20.37 16.78
N LYS A 84 -12.21 -20.78 15.60
CA LYS A 84 -12.58 -22.04 14.96
C LYS A 84 -11.81 -23.25 15.50
N ILE A 85 -10.76 -23.02 16.21
CA ILE A 85 -9.93 -24.07 16.78
C ILE A 85 -10.43 -24.40 18.19
#